data_3ae16a79500d02452221630c7ebfb00a
#
_entry.id   3ae16a79500d02452221630c7ebfb00a
#
_cell.length_a   1.000
_cell.length_b   1.000
_cell.length_c   1.000
_cell.angle_alpha   90.00
_cell.angle_beta   90.00
_cell.angle_gamma   90.00
#
_symmetry.space_group_name_H-M   'P 1'
#
loop_
_entity.id
_entity.type
_entity.pdbx_description
1 polymer ?
#
loop_
_entity_poly.entity_id
_entity_poly.type
_entity_poly.pdbx_seq_one_letter_code
_entity_poly.pdbx_strand_id
1 'polypeptide(L)'
;VIEDDCVIGGQVGMGDHARVRSGAIIGSQAGILPGKIVRPGVWWGTPVQPLDEYKRQNAHVKGIARIKDELKRILERLSKLESK
;
A
#
# COMPACT_ATOMS: atom_id res chain seq x y z
N VAL A 1 -20.02 9.48 2.48
CA VAL A 1 -21.11 9.02 1.61
C VAL A 1 -20.64 7.85 0.75
N ILE A 2 -21.38 6.77 0.81
CA ILE A 2 -21.11 5.57 0.01
C ILE A 2 -22.18 5.49 -1.07
N GLU A 3 -21.77 5.50 -2.34
CA GLU A 3 -22.68 5.40 -3.47
C GLU A 3 -23.11 3.93 -3.71
N ASP A 4 -23.98 3.70 -4.71
CA ASP A 4 -24.53 2.38 -4.98
C ASP A 4 -23.49 1.40 -5.53
N ASP A 5 -23.77 0.09 -5.39
CA ASP A 5 -22.94 -0.98 -5.95
C ASP A 5 -21.49 -0.98 -5.42
N CYS A 6 -21.28 -0.52 -4.19
CA CYS A 6 -19.96 -0.60 -3.54
C CYS A 6 -19.88 -1.87 -2.68
N VAL A 7 -18.70 -2.47 -2.64
CA VAL A 7 -18.39 -3.58 -1.74
C VAL A 7 -17.36 -3.10 -0.72
N ILE A 8 -17.71 -3.14 0.54
CA ILE A 8 -16.83 -2.68 1.63
C ILE A 8 -16.56 -3.85 2.58
N GLY A 9 -15.30 -4.21 2.73
CA GLY A 9 -14.88 -5.27 3.63
C GLY A 9 -15.06 -4.89 5.10
N GLY A 10 -14.85 -5.87 5.98
CA GLY A 10 -14.95 -5.65 7.43
C GLY A 10 -13.86 -4.72 7.96
N GLN A 11 -14.20 -3.98 9.02
CA GLN A 11 -13.26 -3.11 9.74
C GLN A 11 -12.66 -1.99 8.88
N VAL A 12 -13.37 -1.51 7.86
CA VAL A 12 -12.97 -0.36 7.07
C VAL A 12 -13.24 0.93 7.86
N GLY A 13 -12.20 1.75 8.05
CA GLY A 13 -12.33 3.06 8.66
C GLY A 13 -12.53 4.13 7.60
N MET A 14 -13.46 5.05 7.82
CA MET A 14 -13.71 6.16 6.91
C MET A 14 -13.57 7.48 7.63
N GLY A 15 -12.78 8.40 7.04
CA GLY A 15 -12.66 9.75 7.55
C GLY A 15 -13.88 10.62 7.22
N ASP A 16 -13.97 11.76 7.88
CA ASP A 16 -15.06 12.72 7.65
C ASP A 16 -15.03 13.24 6.21
N HIS A 17 -16.21 13.40 5.62
CA HIS A 17 -16.38 13.90 4.26
C HIS A 17 -15.76 13.01 3.17
N ALA A 18 -15.34 11.78 3.49
CA ALA A 18 -14.91 10.83 2.47
C ALA A 18 -16.10 10.38 1.62
N ARG A 19 -15.85 10.11 0.35
CA ARG A 19 -16.88 9.64 -0.59
C ARG A 19 -16.37 8.42 -1.34
N VAL A 20 -17.20 7.37 -1.38
CA VAL A 20 -16.91 6.15 -2.14
C VAL A 20 -17.86 6.12 -3.34
N ARG A 21 -17.27 6.19 -4.55
CA ARG A 21 -18.03 6.20 -5.80
C ARG A 21 -18.57 4.82 -6.15
N SER A 22 -19.64 4.80 -6.94
CA SER A 22 -20.28 3.56 -7.39
C SER A 22 -19.27 2.62 -8.04
N GLY A 23 -19.36 1.32 -7.72
CA GLY A 23 -18.48 0.30 -8.29
C GLY A 23 -17.14 0.16 -7.60
N ALA A 24 -16.86 0.90 -6.52
CA ALA A 24 -15.63 0.73 -5.76
C ALA A 24 -15.69 -0.52 -4.86
N ILE A 25 -14.58 -1.22 -4.74
CA ILE A 25 -14.43 -2.38 -3.85
C ILE A 25 -13.33 -2.05 -2.85
N ILE A 26 -13.66 -2.02 -1.57
CA ILE A 26 -12.72 -1.67 -0.51
C ILE A 26 -12.36 -2.94 0.27
N GLY A 27 -11.08 -3.25 0.35
CA GLY A 27 -10.60 -4.42 1.10
C GLY A 27 -10.81 -4.27 2.61
N SER A 28 -10.84 -5.39 3.31
CA SER A 28 -11.01 -5.42 4.77
C SER A 28 -9.90 -4.64 5.47
N GLN A 29 -10.24 -3.92 6.53
CA GLN A 29 -9.32 -3.13 7.35
C GLN A 29 -8.65 -1.96 6.60
N ALA A 30 -9.12 -1.59 5.42
CA ALA A 30 -8.61 -0.43 4.70
C ALA A 30 -9.01 0.86 5.43
N GLY A 31 -8.18 1.89 5.30
CA GLY A 31 -8.44 3.20 5.90
C GLY A 31 -8.63 4.26 4.82
N ILE A 32 -9.73 5.01 4.89
CA ILE A 32 -10.02 6.09 3.96
C ILE A 32 -9.85 7.41 4.70
N LEU A 33 -8.93 8.23 4.22
CA LEU A 33 -8.62 9.53 4.82
C LEU A 33 -9.80 10.52 4.70
N PRO A 34 -9.92 11.49 5.62
CA PRO A 34 -10.96 12.51 5.52
C PRO A 34 -10.89 13.25 4.18
N GLY A 35 -12.04 13.51 3.59
CA GLY A 35 -12.15 14.22 2.31
C GLY A 35 -11.75 13.44 1.07
N LYS A 36 -11.30 12.20 1.21
CA LYS A 36 -10.89 11.36 0.07
C LYS A 36 -12.09 10.94 -0.76
N ILE A 37 -11.94 11.04 -2.08
CA ILE A 37 -12.91 10.50 -3.03
C ILE A 37 -12.33 9.20 -3.59
N VAL A 38 -13.00 8.08 -3.32
CA VAL A 38 -12.58 6.76 -3.79
C VAL A 38 -13.30 6.47 -5.11
N ARG A 39 -12.53 6.38 -6.19
CA ARG A 39 -13.04 6.11 -7.55
C ARG A 39 -13.43 4.63 -7.70
N PRO A 40 -14.21 4.27 -8.74
CA PRO A 40 -14.46 2.86 -9.01
C PRO A 40 -13.16 2.06 -9.16
N GLY A 41 -13.16 0.80 -8.72
CA GLY A 41 -12.01 -0.08 -8.75
C GLY A 41 -11.79 -0.78 -7.42
N VAL A 42 -10.72 -1.56 -7.33
CA VAL A 42 -10.38 -2.30 -6.12
C VAL A 42 -9.31 -1.53 -5.34
N TRP A 43 -9.60 -1.23 -4.08
CA TRP A 43 -8.76 -0.44 -3.21
C TRP A 43 -8.38 -1.22 -1.95
N TRP A 44 -7.17 -1.03 -1.46
CA TRP A 44 -6.66 -1.78 -0.33
C TRP A 44 -5.68 -0.94 0.49
N GLY A 45 -5.55 -1.27 1.76
CA GLY A 45 -4.52 -0.69 2.62
C GLY A 45 -4.98 0.51 3.45
N THR A 46 -4.07 1.04 4.25
CA THR A 46 -4.27 2.23 5.09
C THR A 46 -3.08 3.16 4.92
N PRO A 47 -3.20 4.35 4.30
CA PRO A 47 -4.40 4.82 3.59
C PRO A 47 -4.73 3.98 2.37
N VAL A 48 -5.98 4.00 1.97
CA VAL A 48 -6.46 3.18 0.85
C VAL A 48 -5.77 3.59 -0.45
N GLN A 49 -5.39 2.59 -1.26
CA GLN A 49 -4.75 2.77 -2.56
C GLN A 49 -5.21 1.67 -3.53
N PRO A 50 -5.09 1.86 -4.84
CA PRO A 50 -5.44 0.80 -5.79
C PRO A 50 -4.71 -0.49 -5.45
N LEU A 51 -5.40 -1.63 -5.62
CA LEU A 51 -4.85 -2.92 -5.23
C LEU A 51 -3.52 -3.24 -5.91
N ASP A 52 -3.35 -2.89 -7.17
CA ASP A 52 -2.10 -3.11 -7.92
C ASP A 52 -0.93 -2.40 -7.25
N GLU A 53 -1.12 -1.15 -6.84
CA GLU A 53 -0.10 -0.37 -6.15
C GLU A 53 0.22 -0.96 -4.78
N TYR A 54 -0.81 -1.38 -4.05
CA TYR A 54 -0.65 -2.04 -2.75
C TYR A 54 0.19 -3.31 -2.88
N LYS A 55 -0.13 -4.18 -3.83
CA LYS A 55 0.62 -5.42 -4.06
C LYS A 55 2.08 -5.14 -4.41
N ARG A 56 2.32 -4.14 -5.25
CA ARG A 56 3.67 -3.75 -5.66
C ARG A 56 4.48 -3.24 -4.47
N GLN A 57 3.92 -2.36 -3.67
CA GLN A 57 4.57 -1.84 -2.47
C GLN A 57 4.84 -2.94 -1.45
N ASN A 58 3.89 -3.85 -1.25
CA ASN A 58 4.05 -4.96 -0.32
C ASN A 58 5.18 -5.90 -0.77
N ALA A 59 5.31 -6.14 -2.07
CA ALA A 59 6.41 -6.93 -2.62
C ALA A 59 7.76 -6.25 -2.38
N HIS A 60 7.84 -4.92 -2.56
CA HIS A 60 9.05 -4.15 -2.26
C HIS A 60 9.42 -4.22 -0.78
N VAL A 61 8.44 -4.07 0.11
CA VAL A 61 8.66 -4.18 1.57
C VAL A 61 9.21 -5.55 1.93
N LYS A 62 8.67 -6.61 1.36
CA LYS A 62 9.16 -7.98 1.59
C LYS A 62 10.57 -8.19 1.04
N GLY A 63 10.98 -7.43 0.04
CA GLY A 63 12.32 -7.51 -0.54
C GLY A 63 13.39 -6.71 0.19
N ILE A 64 13.04 -5.90 1.18
CA ILE A 64 13.99 -5.02 1.88
C ILE A 64 15.12 -5.81 2.54
N ALA A 65 14.82 -6.93 3.20
CA ALA A 65 15.84 -7.74 3.86
C ALA A 65 16.90 -8.23 2.87
N ARG A 66 16.48 -8.67 1.69
CA ARG A 66 17.40 -9.11 0.62
C ARG A 66 18.27 -7.97 0.13
N ILE A 67 17.70 -6.78 -0.04
CA ILE A 67 18.44 -5.59 -0.46
C ILE A 67 19.48 -5.21 0.58
N LYS A 68 19.14 -5.29 1.87
CA LYS A 68 20.08 -5.05 2.97
C LYS A 68 21.26 -6.01 2.92
N ASP A 69 21.02 -7.29 2.69
CA ASP A 69 22.07 -8.29 2.60
C ASP A 69 23.00 -8.04 1.40
N GLU A 70 22.46 -7.69 0.25
CA GLU A 70 23.23 -7.35 -0.93
C GLU A 70 24.09 -6.11 -0.69
N LEU A 71 23.53 -5.09 -0.06
CA LEU A 71 24.25 -3.87 0.28
C LEU A 71 25.41 -4.17 1.22
N LYS A 72 25.20 -5.00 2.22
CA LYS A 72 26.24 -5.40 3.16
C LYS A 72 27.40 -6.11 2.47
N ARG A 73 27.12 -7.00 1.51
CA ARG A 73 28.12 -7.69 0.72
C ARG A 73 28.95 -6.72 -0.13
N ILE A 74 28.29 -5.74 -0.73
CA ILE A 74 28.96 -4.71 -1.54
C ILE A 74 29.89 -3.88 -0.66
N LEU A 75 29.44 -3.48 0.51
CA LEU A 75 30.26 -2.70 1.45
C LEU A 75 31.48 -3.50 1.93
N GLU A 76 31.34 -4.79 2.21
CA GLU A 76 32.44 -5.64 2.59
C GLU A 76 33.49 -5.75 1.47
N ARG A 77 33.06 -5.88 0.22
CA ARG A 77 33.97 -5.92 -0.94
C ARG A 77 34.74 -4.60 -1.10
N LEU A 78 34.06 -3.47 -0.95
CA LEU A 78 34.69 -2.15 -1.01
C LEU A 78 35.75 -2.00 0.08
N SER A 79 35.43 -2.42 1.31
CA SER A 79 36.35 -2.37 2.43
C SER A 79 37.62 -3.16 2.15
N LYS A 80 37.49 -4.36 1.59
CA LYS A 80 38.64 -5.19 1.21
C LYS A 80 39.50 -4.55 0.13
N LEU A 81 38.88 -3.88 -0.83
CA LEU A 81 39.62 -3.17 -1.90
C LEU A 81 40.36 -1.95 -1.34
N GLU A 82 39.75 -1.22 -0.40
CA GLU A 82 40.39 -0.06 0.21
C GLU A 82 41.55 -0.43 1.13
N SER A 83 41.51 -1.62 1.75
CA SER A 83 42.56 -2.08 2.64
C SER A 83 43.80 -2.62 1.92
N LYS A 84 43.76 -2.72 0.61
CA LYS A 84 44.93 -3.06 -0.22
C LYS A 84 45.63 -1.79 -0.66
#